data_53025c45aeddd805de6bf86d15608303
#
_entry.id   53025c45aeddd805de6bf86d15608303
#
_cell.length_a   1.000
_cell.length_b   1.000
_cell.length_c   1.000
_cell.angle_alpha   90.00
_cell.angle_beta   90.00
_cell.angle_gamma   90.00
#
_symmetry.space_group_name_H-M   'P 1'
#
loop_
_entity.id
_entity.type
_entity.pdbx_description
1 polymer ?
#
loop_
_entity_poly.entity_id
_entity_poly.type
_entity_poly.pdbx_seq_one_letter_code
_entity_poly.pdbx_strand_id
1 'polypeptide(L)'
;KINISLLNLFIQKLNKFNLNPKLIYISTDYVFDGQKGEYLDTDKPNPRTNYGLSKYLAELMIDDLYPNYTIVRTAAVISNGSNFIKWIKDQIKINKTINFYSDSYFSPTPLSIFLKGIEKVFKNEGYQKTFHLSGNFKMSRDQLGELLFDGLGKNKKQLIKKIETEQHLD
;
A
#
# COMPACT_ATOMS: atom_id res chain seq x y z
N LYS A 1 15.69 -7.37 0.88
CA LYS A 1 16.32 -8.71 1.06
C LYS A 1 15.72 -9.47 2.26
N ILE A 2 15.65 -8.88 3.46
CA ILE A 2 15.19 -9.58 4.68
C ILE A 2 13.78 -10.18 4.53
N ASN A 3 12.82 -9.43 3.98
CA ASN A 3 11.44 -9.88 3.85
C ASN A 3 11.28 -11.11 2.95
N ILE A 4 12.00 -11.17 1.81
CA ILE A 4 11.94 -12.30 0.88
C ILE A 4 12.57 -13.56 1.50
N SER A 5 13.72 -13.41 2.17
CA SER A 5 14.40 -14.53 2.81
C SER A 5 13.58 -15.15 3.95
N LEU A 6 12.94 -14.32 4.78
CA LEU A 6 12.07 -14.79 5.87
C LEU A 6 10.81 -15.47 5.32
N LEU A 7 10.22 -14.93 4.27
CA LEU A 7 9.04 -15.53 3.64
C LEU A 7 9.39 -16.88 3.01
N ASN A 8 10.52 -16.99 2.31
CA ASN A 8 11.00 -18.26 1.78
C ASN A 8 11.19 -19.30 2.89
N LEU A 9 11.88 -18.93 3.97
CA LEU A 9 12.07 -19.82 5.12
C LEU A 9 10.74 -20.27 5.73
N PHE A 10 9.77 -19.36 5.81
CA PHE A 10 8.43 -19.67 6.31
C PHE A 10 7.72 -20.70 5.43
N ILE A 11 7.71 -20.50 4.10
CA ILE A 11 7.12 -21.44 3.14
C ILE A 11 7.82 -22.80 3.22
N GLN A 12 9.15 -22.82 3.26
CA GLN A 12 9.91 -24.09 3.41
C GLN A 12 9.53 -24.85 4.69
N LYS A 13 9.27 -24.13 5.81
CA LYS A 13 8.83 -24.76 7.05
C LYS A 13 7.42 -25.33 6.93
N LEU A 14 6.48 -24.61 6.30
CA LEU A 14 5.14 -25.12 6.04
C LEU A 14 5.20 -26.40 5.23
N ASN A 15 5.96 -26.41 4.13
CA ASN A 15 6.13 -27.58 3.27
C ASN A 15 6.79 -28.75 4.03
N LYS A 16 7.84 -28.48 4.82
CA LYS A 16 8.53 -29.51 5.63
C LYS A 16 7.59 -30.22 6.61
N PHE A 17 6.65 -29.49 7.19
CA PHE A 17 5.69 -30.04 8.16
C PHE A 17 4.36 -30.48 7.52
N ASN A 18 4.27 -30.49 6.19
CA ASN A 18 3.05 -30.79 5.43
C ASN A 18 1.85 -29.94 5.86
N LEU A 19 2.11 -28.66 6.21
CA LEU A 19 1.07 -27.70 6.58
C LEU A 19 0.67 -26.90 5.34
N ASN A 20 -0.64 -26.77 5.13
CA ASN A 20 -1.18 -26.03 3.98
C ASN A 20 -2.25 -25.00 4.43
N PRO A 21 -1.95 -24.09 5.40
CA PRO A 21 -2.88 -23.02 5.73
C PRO A 21 -3.03 -22.04 4.57
N LYS A 22 -4.15 -21.34 4.50
CA LYS A 22 -4.33 -20.24 3.54
C LYS A 22 -3.37 -19.10 3.87
N LEU A 23 -2.49 -18.77 2.93
CA LEU A 23 -1.54 -17.66 3.02
C LEU A 23 -2.14 -16.41 2.40
N ILE A 24 -2.40 -15.37 3.19
CA ILE A 24 -2.78 -14.06 2.68
C ILE A 24 -1.57 -13.13 2.73
N TYR A 25 -1.04 -12.78 1.55
CA TYR A 25 0.11 -11.88 1.45
C TYR A 25 -0.33 -10.46 1.12
N ILE A 26 -0.01 -9.53 2.01
CA ILE A 26 -0.29 -8.12 1.77
C ILE A 26 0.83 -7.51 0.92
N SER A 27 0.50 -7.20 -0.31
CA SER A 27 1.35 -6.52 -1.27
C SER A 27 0.99 -5.04 -1.41
N THR A 28 1.43 -4.38 -2.45
CA THR A 28 1.34 -2.93 -2.63
C THR A 28 1.01 -2.57 -4.08
N ASP A 29 0.39 -1.41 -4.29
CA ASP A 29 0.22 -0.74 -5.57
C ASP A 29 1.56 -0.32 -6.22
N TYR A 30 2.64 -0.19 -5.44
CA TYR A 30 4.00 0.08 -5.93
C TYR A 30 4.60 -1.04 -6.78
N VAL A 31 3.92 -2.18 -6.94
CA VAL A 31 4.29 -3.19 -7.95
C VAL A 31 4.05 -2.69 -9.38
N PHE A 32 3.29 -1.63 -9.57
CA PHE A 32 3.06 -0.97 -10.85
C PHE A 32 3.94 0.28 -11.00
N ASP A 33 4.11 0.74 -12.24
CA ASP A 33 4.94 1.91 -12.57
C ASP A 33 4.23 3.27 -12.33
N GLY A 34 2.92 3.26 -12.08
CA GLY A 34 2.13 4.45 -11.81
C GLY A 34 1.78 5.30 -13.04
N GLN A 35 2.15 4.88 -14.25
CA GLN A 35 1.95 5.67 -15.48
C GLN A 35 0.51 5.60 -16.02
N LYS A 36 -0.06 4.39 -16.04
CA LYS A 36 -1.40 4.14 -16.59
C LYS A 36 -2.51 4.59 -15.64
N GLY A 37 -2.36 4.32 -14.34
CA GLY A 37 -3.47 4.37 -13.38
C GLY A 37 -4.51 3.26 -13.62
N GLU A 38 -5.47 3.13 -12.71
CA GLU A 38 -6.60 2.18 -12.83
C GLU A 38 -6.18 0.76 -13.26
N TYR A 39 -5.11 0.25 -12.65
CA TYR A 39 -4.59 -1.08 -12.94
C TYR A 39 -5.57 -2.15 -12.52
N LEU A 40 -5.75 -3.15 -13.39
CA LEU A 40 -6.53 -4.35 -13.12
C LEU A 40 -5.70 -5.40 -12.38
N ASP A 41 -6.38 -6.35 -11.73
CA ASP A 41 -5.73 -7.50 -11.07
C ASP A 41 -4.86 -8.33 -12.03
N THR A 42 -5.22 -8.33 -13.31
CA THR A 42 -4.56 -9.03 -14.41
C THR A 42 -3.43 -8.23 -15.07
N ASP A 43 -3.29 -6.94 -14.77
CA ASP A 43 -2.22 -6.12 -15.34
C ASP A 43 -0.84 -6.61 -14.86
N LYS A 44 0.12 -6.61 -15.78
CA LYS A 44 1.49 -7.06 -15.49
C LYS A 44 2.20 -6.01 -14.62
N PRO A 45 2.75 -6.42 -13.45
CA PRO A 45 3.57 -5.55 -12.63
C PRO A 45 4.82 -5.04 -13.35
N ASN A 46 5.17 -3.77 -13.08
CA ASN A 46 6.37 -3.10 -13.58
C ASN A 46 6.92 -2.12 -12.51
N PRO A 47 7.46 -2.62 -11.40
CA PRO A 47 7.85 -1.79 -10.27
C PRO A 47 9.02 -0.86 -10.61
N ARG A 48 8.91 0.42 -10.23
CA ARG A 48 9.94 1.45 -10.40
C ARG A 48 10.79 1.67 -9.14
N THR A 49 10.33 1.19 -7.99
CA THR A 49 11.00 1.38 -6.71
C THR A 49 11.58 0.06 -6.19
N ASN A 50 12.66 0.12 -5.41
CA ASN A 50 13.21 -1.05 -4.72
C ASN A 50 12.19 -1.72 -3.80
N TYR A 51 11.31 -0.93 -3.17
CA TYR A 51 10.22 -1.45 -2.35
C TYR A 51 9.23 -2.24 -3.20
N GLY A 52 8.69 -1.65 -4.26
CA GLY A 52 7.78 -2.33 -5.19
C GLY A 52 8.39 -3.59 -5.78
N LEU A 53 9.65 -3.52 -6.23
CA LEU A 53 10.38 -4.69 -6.74
C LEU A 53 10.48 -5.80 -5.69
N SER A 54 10.80 -5.46 -4.44
CA SER A 54 10.89 -6.46 -3.37
C SER A 54 9.56 -7.14 -3.07
N LYS A 55 8.46 -6.38 -3.15
CA LYS A 55 7.10 -6.93 -2.97
C LYS A 55 6.71 -7.81 -4.14
N TYR A 56 6.99 -7.39 -5.36
CA TYR A 56 6.70 -8.19 -6.57
C TYR A 56 7.50 -9.49 -6.61
N LEU A 57 8.78 -9.48 -6.27
CA LEU A 57 9.58 -10.71 -6.17
C LEU A 57 9.03 -11.68 -5.12
N ALA A 58 8.46 -11.17 -4.02
CA ALA A 58 7.79 -12.00 -3.04
C ALA A 58 6.47 -12.59 -3.58
N GLU A 59 5.70 -11.82 -4.38
CA GLU A 59 4.51 -12.35 -5.07
C GLU A 59 4.87 -13.53 -5.98
N LEU A 60 5.89 -13.36 -6.82
CA LEU A 60 6.36 -14.42 -7.72
C LEU A 60 6.83 -15.66 -6.96
N MET A 61 7.55 -15.47 -5.86
CA MET A 61 8.02 -16.58 -5.02
C MET A 61 6.85 -17.35 -4.38
N ILE A 62 5.81 -16.63 -3.91
CA ILE A 62 4.62 -17.28 -3.35
C ILE A 62 3.90 -18.08 -4.41
N ASP A 63 3.70 -17.50 -5.60
CA ASP A 63 3.04 -18.15 -6.73
C ASP A 63 3.75 -19.46 -7.15
N ASP A 64 5.08 -19.43 -7.14
CA ASP A 64 5.91 -20.58 -7.51
C ASP A 64 5.97 -21.68 -6.43
N LEU A 65 6.03 -21.30 -5.15
CA LEU A 65 6.39 -22.22 -4.05
C LEU A 65 5.22 -22.63 -3.16
N TYR A 66 4.07 -21.96 -3.22
CA TYR A 66 2.98 -22.19 -2.28
C TYR A 66 1.60 -22.14 -2.93
N PRO A 67 0.86 -23.26 -3.03
CA PRO A 67 -0.36 -23.33 -3.84
C PRO A 67 -1.59 -22.67 -3.19
N ASN A 68 -1.66 -22.60 -1.84
CA ASN A 68 -2.83 -22.10 -1.11
C ASN A 68 -2.64 -20.66 -0.65
N TYR A 69 -2.63 -19.72 -1.59
CA TYR A 69 -2.37 -18.31 -1.29
C TYR A 69 -3.41 -17.35 -1.86
N THR A 70 -3.37 -16.14 -1.35
CA THR A 70 -4.03 -14.95 -1.91
C THR A 70 -3.11 -13.76 -1.75
N ILE A 71 -2.84 -13.04 -2.82
CA ILE A 71 -2.10 -11.77 -2.82
C ILE A 71 -3.10 -10.63 -2.80
N VAL A 72 -2.95 -9.73 -1.83
CA VAL A 72 -3.78 -8.53 -1.71
C VAL A 72 -2.89 -7.31 -1.94
N ARG A 73 -2.99 -6.69 -3.12
CA ARG A 73 -2.31 -5.43 -3.44
C ARG A 73 -3.15 -4.29 -2.89
N THR A 74 -2.56 -3.45 -2.08
CA THR A 74 -3.24 -2.30 -1.47
C THR A 74 -2.40 -1.05 -1.58
N ALA A 75 -3.08 0.11 -1.69
CA ALA A 75 -2.45 1.41 -1.52
C ALA A 75 -2.23 1.71 -0.03
N ALA A 76 -1.75 2.91 0.29
CA ALA A 76 -1.50 3.31 1.67
C ALA A 76 -2.74 3.11 2.55
N VAL A 77 -2.65 2.22 3.54
CA VAL A 77 -3.70 2.02 4.54
C VAL A 77 -3.64 3.14 5.58
N ILE A 78 -4.75 3.87 5.71
CA ILE A 78 -4.83 5.07 6.54
C ILE A 78 -5.74 4.84 7.76
N SER A 79 -5.22 5.19 8.92
CA SER A 79 -5.97 5.25 10.18
C SER A 79 -5.42 6.38 11.06
N ASN A 80 -6.18 6.78 12.08
CA ASN A 80 -5.71 7.79 13.04
C ASN A 80 -4.41 7.39 13.78
N GLY A 81 -4.10 6.10 13.83
CA GLY A 81 -2.90 5.54 14.45
C GLY A 81 -1.74 5.30 13.47
N SER A 82 -1.92 5.49 12.15
CA SER A 82 -0.85 5.25 11.18
C SER A 82 0.31 6.23 11.38
N ASN A 83 1.54 5.76 11.13
CA ASN A 83 2.75 6.59 11.30
C ASN A 83 2.71 7.87 10.46
N PHE A 84 2.12 7.79 9.26
CA PHE A 84 1.96 8.94 8.38
C PHE A 84 1.06 10.02 9.01
N ILE A 85 -0.09 9.62 9.57
CA ILE A 85 -1.01 10.55 10.23
C ILE A 85 -0.40 11.12 11.50
N LYS A 86 0.31 10.31 12.30
CA LYS A 86 1.04 10.78 13.48
C LYS A 86 2.09 11.81 13.07
N TRP A 87 2.91 11.51 12.07
CA TRP A 87 3.93 12.42 11.57
C TRP A 87 3.33 13.76 11.12
N ILE A 88 2.23 13.76 10.34
CA ILE A 88 1.54 15.00 9.95
C ILE A 88 1.10 15.80 11.19
N LYS A 89 0.45 15.15 12.15
CA LYS A 89 0.01 15.80 13.38
C LYS A 89 1.17 16.45 14.14
N ASP A 90 2.32 15.78 14.17
CA ASP A 90 3.49 16.31 14.87
C ASP A 90 4.12 17.50 14.12
N GLN A 91 4.18 17.47 12.76
CA GLN A 91 4.60 18.64 11.99
C GLN A 91 3.67 19.84 12.20
N ILE A 92 2.35 19.60 12.27
CA ILE A 92 1.36 20.64 12.54
C ILE A 92 1.53 21.26 13.93
N LYS A 93 1.82 20.47 14.96
CA LYS A 93 2.06 20.97 16.33
C LYS A 93 3.20 21.97 16.39
N ILE A 94 4.26 21.73 15.65
CA ILE A 94 5.47 22.59 15.60
C ILE A 94 5.39 23.67 14.51
N ASN A 95 4.23 23.84 13.86
CA ASN A 95 3.99 24.80 12.76
C ASN A 95 4.98 24.66 11.59
N LYS A 96 5.41 23.42 11.29
CA LYS A 96 6.32 23.14 10.18
C LYS A 96 5.57 22.96 8.88
N THR A 97 6.05 23.61 7.81
CA THR A 97 5.54 23.40 6.46
C THR A 97 5.81 21.99 5.99
N ILE A 98 4.80 21.37 5.38
CA ILE A 98 4.87 20.02 4.82
C ILE A 98 4.75 20.12 3.31
N ASN A 99 5.71 19.52 2.60
CA ASN A 99 5.67 19.39 1.16
C ASN A 99 4.82 18.19 0.79
N PHE A 100 3.81 18.41 -0.07
CA PHE A 100 2.97 17.35 -0.63
C PHE A 100 3.03 17.37 -2.14
N TYR A 101 3.19 16.20 -2.75
CA TYR A 101 3.17 16.04 -4.20
C TYR A 101 1.75 16.21 -4.74
N SER A 102 1.57 17.14 -5.69
CA SER A 102 0.29 17.43 -6.34
C SER A 102 0.03 16.55 -7.57
N ASP A 103 1.08 15.98 -8.14
CA ASP A 103 1.08 15.12 -9.32
C ASP A 103 1.18 13.61 -9.00
N SER A 104 1.31 13.24 -7.72
CA SER A 104 1.37 11.86 -7.26
C SER A 104 0.01 11.39 -6.74
N TYR A 105 -0.70 10.60 -7.56
CA TYR A 105 -2.04 10.09 -7.27
C TYR A 105 -2.00 8.68 -6.69
N PHE A 106 -2.95 8.39 -5.80
CA PHE A 106 -3.17 7.07 -5.23
C PHE A 106 -4.62 6.93 -4.73
N SER A 107 -5.01 5.74 -4.32
CA SER A 107 -6.33 5.48 -3.72
C SER A 107 -6.13 5.09 -2.25
N PRO A 108 -6.09 6.07 -1.30
CA PRO A 108 -5.86 5.76 0.11
C PRO A 108 -6.93 4.81 0.63
N THR A 109 -6.52 3.81 1.38
CA THR A 109 -7.39 2.75 1.88
C THR A 109 -7.68 2.99 3.38
N PRO A 110 -8.90 3.40 3.77
CA PRO A 110 -9.27 3.46 5.17
C PRO A 110 -9.10 2.09 5.84
N LEU A 111 -8.53 2.05 7.05
CA LEU A 111 -8.30 0.79 7.78
C LEU A 111 -9.56 -0.05 7.92
N SER A 112 -10.73 0.57 8.13
CA SER A 112 -12.00 -0.14 8.22
C SER A 112 -12.40 -0.85 6.93
N ILE A 113 -12.12 -0.24 5.77
CA ILE A 113 -12.35 -0.85 4.45
C ILE A 113 -11.34 -1.99 4.23
N PHE A 114 -10.07 -1.75 4.57
CA PHE A 114 -9.03 -2.76 4.49
C PHE A 114 -9.39 -4.02 5.30
N LEU A 115 -9.77 -3.86 6.56
CA LEU A 115 -10.14 -4.99 7.43
C LEU A 115 -11.35 -5.76 6.91
N LYS A 116 -12.40 -5.06 6.45
CA LYS A 116 -13.59 -5.70 5.83
C LYS A 116 -13.20 -6.46 4.54
N GLY A 117 -12.28 -5.91 3.74
CA GLY A 117 -11.79 -6.58 2.55
C GLY A 117 -10.99 -7.83 2.88
N ILE A 118 -10.08 -7.76 3.85
CA ILE A 118 -9.31 -8.92 4.32
C ILE A 118 -10.22 -10.00 4.90
N GLU A 119 -11.24 -9.63 5.67
CA GLU A 119 -12.23 -10.60 6.18
C GLU A 119 -12.94 -11.35 5.05
N LYS A 120 -13.36 -10.63 3.99
CA LYS A 120 -13.96 -11.26 2.80
C LYS A 120 -12.98 -12.21 2.10
N VAL A 121 -11.74 -11.79 1.91
CA VAL A 121 -10.69 -12.62 1.32
C VAL A 121 -10.44 -13.87 2.15
N PHE A 122 -10.45 -13.74 3.47
CA PHE A 122 -10.26 -14.86 4.40
C PHE A 122 -11.40 -15.87 4.32
N LYS A 123 -12.66 -15.40 4.26
CA LYS A 123 -13.85 -16.24 4.18
C LYS A 123 -14.09 -16.87 2.79
N ASN A 124 -13.46 -16.33 1.76
CA ASN A 124 -13.61 -16.84 0.41
C ASN A 124 -12.68 -18.03 0.18
N GLU A 125 -13.26 -19.20 -0.07
CA GLU A 125 -12.53 -20.45 -0.36
C GLU A 125 -11.95 -20.52 -1.80
N GLY A 126 -12.06 -19.43 -2.56
CA GLY A 126 -11.53 -19.35 -3.93
C GLY A 126 -9.99 -19.42 -3.95
N TYR A 127 -9.49 -20.35 -4.73
CA TYR A 127 -8.07 -20.56 -4.98
C TYR A 127 -7.46 -19.41 -5.78
N GLN A 128 -6.17 -19.19 -5.53
CA GLN A 128 -5.24 -18.41 -6.35
C GLN A 128 -5.78 -17.10 -6.83
N LYS A 129 -5.60 -16.04 -6.13
CA LYS A 129 -5.89 -14.79 -6.83
C LYS A 129 -5.16 -13.63 -6.21
N THR A 130 -4.73 -12.78 -7.11
CA THR A 130 -4.31 -11.45 -6.76
C THR A 130 -5.54 -10.55 -6.80
N PHE A 131 -5.77 -9.80 -5.73
CA PHE A 131 -6.84 -8.83 -5.64
C PHE A 131 -6.28 -7.44 -5.35
N HIS A 132 -6.92 -6.43 -5.92
CA HIS A 132 -6.70 -5.05 -5.52
C HIS A 132 -7.70 -4.66 -4.43
N LEU A 133 -7.18 -4.18 -3.32
CA LEU A 133 -7.97 -3.68 -2.19
C LEU A 133 -7.56 -2.25 -1.89
N SER A 134 -8.31 -1.30 -2.40
CA SER A 134 -8.04 0.13 -2.25
C SER A 134 -9.30 0.91 -1.86
N GLY A 135 -9.13 2.14 -1.42
CA GLY A 135 -10.25 3.08 -1.28
C GLY A 135 -10.86 3.43 -2.64
N ASN A 136 -12.12 3.87 -2.62
CA ASN A 136 -12.90 4.17 -3.82
C ASN A 136 -12.58 5.52 -4.46
N PHE A 137 -11.70 6.31 -3.85
CA PHE A 137 -11.39 7.65 -4.32
C PHE A 137 -9.93 7.75 -4.73
N LYS A 138 -9.70 8.21 -5.95
CA LYS A 138 -8.39 8.66 -6.40
C LYS A 138 -8.14 10.07 -5.87
N MET A 139 -7.00 10.31 -5.27
CA MET A 139 -6.58 11.64 -4.83
C MET A 139 -5.06 11.80 -4.91
N SER A 140 -4.61 13.04 -5.00
CA SER A 140 -3.19 13.37 -4.89
C SER A 140 -2.75 13.47 -3.42
N ARG A 141 -1.44 13.51 -3.20
CA ARG A 141 -0.89 13.62 -1.84
C ARG A 141 -1.28 14.92 -1.16
N ASP A 142 -1.32 16.02 -1.90
CA ASP A 142 -1.74 17.33 -1.38
C ASP A 142 -3.24 17.35 -1.04
N GLN A 143 -4.11 16.75 -1.85
CA GLN A 143 -5.53 16.60 -1.55
C GLN A 143 -5.76 15.82 -0.24
N LEU A 144 -5.01 14.72 -0.04
CA LEU A 144 -5.05 14.03 1.25
C LEU A 144 -4.58 14.92 2.39
N GLY A 145 -3.51 15.69 2.17
CA GLY A 145 -3.01 16.69 3.13
C GLY A 145 -4.11 17.67 3.52
N GLU A 146 -4.78 18.29 2.54
CA GLU A 146 -5.88 19.24 2.77
C GLU A 146 -7.02 18.64 3.60
N LEU A 147 -7.47 17.42 3.28
CA LEU A 147 -8.51 16.74 4.05
C LEU A 147 -8.12 16.50 5.50
N LEU A 148 -6.86 16.12 5.75
CA LEU A 148 -6.35 15.91 7.10
C LEU A 148 -6.26 17.22 7.88
N PHE A 149 -5.86 18.31 7.23
CA PHE A 149 -5.78 19.63 7.86
C PHE A 149 -7.18 20.22 8.15
N ASP A 150 -8.16 19.98 7.28
CA ASP A 150 -9.56 20.40 7.54
C ASP A 150 -10.11 19.73 8.81
N GLY A 151 -9.82 18.45 9.01
CA GLY A 151 -10.21 17.71 10.21
C GLY A 151 -9.48 18.14 11.50
N LEU A 152 -8.37 18.90 11.38
CA LEU A 152 -7.53 19.30 12.52
C LEU A 152 -7.63 20.80 12.86
N GLY A 153 -8.42 21.58 12.10
CA GLY A 153 -8.67 23.00 12.35
C GLY A 153 -8.18 23.93 11.25
N LYS A 154 -9.05 24.84 10.84
CA LYS A 154 -8.97 25.65 9.61
C LYS A 154 -7.71 26.51 9.42
N ASN A 155 -7.00 26.87 10.47
CA ASN A 155 -5.90 27.85 10.38
C ASN A 155 -4.55 27.27 9.97
N LYS A 156 -4.48 26.00 9.57
CA LYS A 156 -3.19 25.32 9.31
C LYS A 156 -2.96 24.92 7.86
N LYS A 157 -3.88 25.21 6.93
CA LYS A 157 -3.68 24.94 5.48
C LYS A 157 -2.48 25.69 4.89
N GLN A 158 -2.09 26.82 5.47
CA GLN A 158 -0.87 27.56 5.11
C GLN A 158 0.42 26.74 5.30
N LEU A 159 0.36 25.64 6.07
CA LEU A 159 1.50 24.73 6.24
C LEU A 159 1.62 23.71 5.12
N ILE A 160 0.67 23.65 4.19
CA ILE A 160 0.74 22.77 3.01
C ILE A 160 1.48 23.52 1.90
N LYS A 161 2.59 22.96 1.44
CA LYS A 161 3.27 23.39 0.22
C LYS A 161 3.11 22.33 -0.84
N LYS A 162 2.50 22.70 -1.97
CA LYS A 162 2.37 21.82 -3.14
C LYS A 162 3.68 21.81 -3.92
N ILE A 163 4.13 20.62 -4.27
CA ILE A 163 5.33 20.41 -5.09
C ILE A 163 5.03 19.39 -6.19
N GLU A 164 5.79 19.38 -7.24
CA GLU A 164 5.73 18.40 -8.32
C GLU A 164 6.90 17.44 -8.26
N THR A 165 6.70 16.21 -8.71
CA THR A 165 7.68 15.12 -8.59
C THR A 165 8.97 15.41 -9.37
N GLU A 166 8.86 16.06 -10.54
CA GLU A 166 10.00 16.39 -11.39
C GLU A 166 10.96 17.44 -10.78
N GLN A 167 10.52 18.19 -9.78
CA GLN A 167 11.33 19.24 -9.14
C GLN A 167 12.28 18.69 -8.05
N HIS A 168 12.29 17.38 -7.80
CA HIS A 168 13.04 16.75 -6.71
C HIS A 168 13.82 15.49 -7.12
N LEU A 169 14.18 15.38 -8.41
CA LEU A 169 15.05 14.30 -8.93
C LEU A 169 16.56 14.70 -8.92
N ASP A 170 16.91 15.80 -8.22
CA ASP A 170 18.29 16.21 -7.98
C ASP A 170 18.83 15.67 -6.66
#